data_315f3a744317c8b57214109f06ac7b77
#
_entry.id   315f3a744317c8b57214109f06ac7b77
#
_cell.length_a   1.000
_cell.length_b   1.000
_cell.length_c   1.000
_cell.angle_alpha   90.00
_cell.angle_beta   90.00
_cell.angle_gamma   90.00
#
_symmetry.space_group_name_H-M   'P 1'
#
loop_
_entity.id
_entity.type
_entity.pdbx_description
1 polymer ?
#
loop_
_entity_poly.entity_id
_entity_poly.type
_entity_poly.pdbx_seq_one_letter_code
_entity_poly.pdbx_strand_id
1 'polypeptide(L)'
;MAEDQMWVEAWSPEYGSSSEVDGGLASSDEEVDPFVETTEWRAIVPGLSGQPAAAFIDGVDRVDARAFFGGGAATSPGLFGSVAAGAVVVDGGRARFETCEVQRWSVFGGGADPRVRPFSSAITYRGRSIPGTRPEELRNELQKARSDLEEDLSRRLAREGMLVIADGPLRVREPVNLVGYIKSHQKTYLSPGHAPVALGLACGERTPIFGFGRIRPRYSWYTRIAAAPNQHPWAAIARCEVSTTVGLQRAIGLADLVTHHLPRFASKAFWDTRAPQNLVPIATLERKLWSLLGDRDLVMRRIRSGVRAGGRADA
;
A
#
# COMPACT_ATOMS: atom_id res chain seq x y z
N MET A 1 39.24 5.44 5.21
CA MET A 1 38.16 5.40 6.22
C MET A 1 37.06 6.23 5.62
N ALA A 2 35.84 5.68 5.46
CA ALA A 2 34.71 6.50 5.04
C ALA A 2 34.44 7.51 6.16
N GLU A 3 34.35 8.80 5.82
CA GLU A 3 33.95 9.83 6.77
C GLU A 3 32.51 9.56 7.23
N ASP A 4 32.27 9.66 8.53
CA ASP A 4 30.92 9.56 9.11
C ASP A 4 30.09 10.71 8.55
N GLN A 5 29.10 10.38 7.73
CA GLN A 5 28.23 11.35 7.09
C GLN A 5 26.83 11.31 7.74
N MET A 6 26.31 12.47 8.10
CA MET A 6 24.95 12.62 8.64
C MET A 6 23.96 12.90 7.51
N TRP A 7 22.83 12.20 7.52
CA TRP A 7 21.70 12.45 6.63
C TRP A 7 20.45 12.77 7.44
N VAL A 8 19.63 13.65 6.89
CA VAL A 8 18.28 13.90 7.40
C VAL A 8 17.30 13.21 6.47
N GLU A 9 16.40 12.45 7.04
CA GLU A 9 15.37 11.76 6.26
C GLU A 9 14.39 12.77 5.67
N ALA A 10 14.00 12.56 4.39
CA ALA A 10 13.06 13.45 3.70
C ALA A 10 11.61 13.32 4.20
N TRP A 11 11.28 12.18 4.80
CA TRP A 11 9.93 11.91 5.30
C TRP A 11 9.63 12.65 6.59
N SER A 12 8.40 13.14 6.71
CA SER A 12 7.90 13.65 7.99
C SER A 12 7.78 12.49 8.99
N PRO A 13 8.27 12.65 10.24
CA PRO A 13 8.18 11.61 11.28
C PRO A 13 6.74 11.08 11.54
N GLU A 14 5.72 11.85 11.16
CA GLU A 14 4.31 11.47 11.28
C GLU A 14 3.92 10.27 10.41
N TYR A 15 4.66 10.01 9.34
CA TYR A 15 4.42 8.90 8.40
C TYR A 15 5.36 7.71 8.61
N GLY A 16 6.12 7.69 9.72
CA GLY A 16 7.18 6.72 9.96
C GLY A 16 8.44 7.04 9.15
N SER A 17 9.35 6.09 9.05
CA SER A 17 10.60 6.23 8.31
C SER A 17 10.48 5.57 6.93
N SER A 18 11.13 6.15 5.92
CA SER A 18 11.30 5.51 4.61
C SER A 18 12.24 4.31 4.70
N SER A 19 13.10 4.31 5.73
CA SER A 19 13.93 3.20 6.13
C SER A 19 13.89 3.14 7.67
N GLU A 20 13.18 2.19 8.26
CA GLU A 20 13.30 1.91 9.69
C GLU A 20 14.68 1.29 9.93
N VAL A 21 15.64 2.16 10.22
CA VAL A 21 17.01 1.76 10.56
C VAL A 21 17.17 1.83 12.07
N ASP A 22 16.69 0.81 12.77
CA ASP A 22 17.29 0.43 14.05
C ASP A 22 18.53 -0.41 13.73
N GLY A 23 19.70 0.25 13.63
CA GLY A 23 21.00 -0.42 13.54
C GLY A 23 21.30 -1.27 12.27
N GLY A 24 20.55 -1.11 11.21
CA GLY A 24 20.61 -1.87 9.95
C GLY A 24 19.25 -2.45 9.59
N LEU A 25 18.90 -2.46 8.29
CA LEU A 25 17.69 -3.14 7.83
C LEU A 25 17.70 -4.59 8.34
N ALA A 26 16.65 -5.03 9.04
CA ALA A 26 16.53 -6.41 9.46
C ALA A 26 16.67 -7.32 8.21
N SER A 27 17.52 -8.34 8.29
CA SER A 27 17.59 -9.33 7.22
C SER A 27 16.26 -10.04 7.10
N SER A 28 15.81 -10.28 5.90
CA SER A 28 14.66 -11.13 5.68
C SER A 28 15.02 -12.58 6.02
N ASP A 29 14.22 -13.26 6.83
CA ASP A 29 14.33 -14.72 7.03
C ASP A 29 13.84 -15.51 5.81
N GLU A 30 13.38 -14.81 4.76
CA GLU A 30 12.91 -15.44 3.53
C GLU A 30 14.09 -15.85 2.66
N GLU A 31 14.03 -17.05 2.12
CA GLU A 31 14.98 -17.52 1.12
C GLU A 31 14.87 -16.64 -0.13
N VAL A 32 16.00 -16.07 -0.54
CA VAL A 32 16.13 -15.17 -1.70
C VAL A 32 17.00 -15.81 -2.75
N ASP A 33 16.48 -15.95 -3.97
CA ASP A 33 17.25 -16.32 -5.15
C ASP A 33 17.62 -15.05 -5.95
N PRO A 34 18.87 -14.59 -5.88
CA PRO A 34 19.29 -13.38 -6.58
C PRO A 34 19.53 -13.61 -8.09
N PHE A 35 19.61 -14.86 -8.55
CA PHE A 35 20.05 -15.20 -9.89
C PHE A 35 18.94 -15.61 -10.85
N VAL A 36 17.72 -15.18 -10.57
CA VAL A 36 16.54 -15.52 -11.39
C VAL A 36 16.62 -14.93 -12.80
N GLU A 37 17.08 -13.67 -12.94
CA GLU A 37 17.19 -13.01 -14.26
C GLU A 37 18.57 -13.20 -14.87
N THR A 38 19.61 -13.04 -14.09
CA THR A 38 21.01 -13.10 -14.53
C THR A 38 21.95 -13.40 -13.39
N THR A 39 23.11 -14.00 -13.72
CA THR A 39 24.22 -14.18 -12.77
C THR A 39 25.07 -12.93 -12.58
N GLU A 40 24.95 -11.95 -13.47
CA GLU A 40 25.68 -10.68 -13.40
C GLU A 40 24.83 -9.61 -12.71
N TRP A 41 25.16 -9.29 -11.45
CA TRP A 41 24.49 -8.22 -10.72
C TRP A 41 25.08 -6.86 -11.07
N ARG A 42 24.38 -6.16 -11.96
CA ARG A 42 24.68 -4.78 -12.36
C ARG A 42 23.39 -4.00 -12.60
N ALA A 43 23.47 -2.67 -12.57
CA ALA A 43 22.37 -1.81 -12.94
C ALA A 43 21.90 -2.09 -14.37
N ILE A 44 20.58 -2.12 -14.56
CA ILE A 44 19.92 -2.31 -15.87
C ILE A 44 19.20 -1.02 -16.24
N VAL A 45 19.49 -0.50 -17.42
CA VAL A 45 18.78 0.63 -18.03
C VAL A 45 17.72 0.06 -18.98
N PRO A 46 16.42 0.25 -18.72
CA PRO A 46 15.38 -0.21 -19.62
C PRO A 46 15.44 0.46 -20.98
N GLY A 47 15.54 -0.34 -22.04
CA GLY A 47 15.58 0.14 -23.43
C GLY A 47 14.19 0.34 -24.05
N LEU A 48 13.27 1.02 -23.36
CA LEU A 48 11.87 1.12 -23.78
C LEU A 48 11.51 2.49 -24.36
N SER A 49 10.64 2.46 -25.34
CA SER A 49 9.92 3.63 -25.86
C SER A 49 8.40 3.43 -25.70
N GLY A 50 7.65 4.53 -25.47
CA GLY A 50 6.20 4.50 -25.35
C GLY A 50 5.72 4.72 -23.91
N GLN A 51 4.43 4.96 -23.77
CA GLN A 51 3.79 5.30 -22.50
C GLN A 51 2.46 4.56 -22.42
N PRO A 52 2.43 3.35 -21.81
CA PRO A 52 1.17 2.66 -21.61
C PRO A 52 0.27 3.42 -20.63
N ALA A 53 -1.02 3.26 -20.80
CA ALA A 53 -1.98 3.64 -19.77
C ALA A 53 -1.69 2.83 -18.50
N ALA A 54 -1.63 3.52 -17.36
CA ALA A 54 -1.36 2.89 -16.06
C ALA A 54 -2.40 3.33 -15.03
N ALA A 55 -2.86 2.37 -14.22
CA ALA A 55 -3.73 2.61 -13.07
C ALA A 55 -2.91 2.54 -11.78
N PHE A 56 -2.99 3.59 -10.97
CA PHE A 56 -2.39 3.67 -9.65
C PHE A 56 -3.47 3.44 -8.60
N ILE A 57 -3.27 2.48 -7.72
CA ILE A 57 -4.25 2.07 -6.71
C ILE A 57 -3.71 2.31 -5.31
N ASP A 58 -4.59 2.82 -4.46
CA ASP A 58 -4.33 3.01 -3.04
C ASP A 58 -5.65 2.93 -2.27
N GLY A 59 -5.55 2.77 -0.95
CA GLY A 59 -6.68 2.76 -0.04
C GLY A 59 -6.35 3.41 1.29
N VAL A 60 -7.41 3.88 1.93
CA VAL A 60 -7.34 4.49 3.27
C VAL A 60 -8.34 3.83 4.22
N ASP A 61 -8.01 3.80 5.50
CA ASP A 61 -8.91 3.36 6.56
C ASP A 61 -8.96 4.36 7.72
N ARG A 62 -10.12 4.45 8.37
CA ARG A 62 -10.33 5.30 9.53
C ARG A 62 -11.25 4.61 10.53
N VAL A 63 -10.82 4.57 11.80
CA VAL A 63 -11.73 4.25 12.90
C VAL A 63 -12.62 5.46 13.17
N ASP A 64 -13.92 5.31 12.95
CA ASP A 64 -14.92 6.36 13.12
C ASP A 64 -15.38 6.46 14.57
N ALA A 65 -15.54 5.31 15.25
CA ALA A 65 -15.89 5.24 16.67
C ALA A 65 -15.44 3.92 17.29
N ARG A 66 -15.15 3.94 18.59
CA ARG A 66 -15.07 2.71 19.41
C ARG A 66 -16.40 2.49 20.07
N ALA A 67 -16.79 1.21 20.23
CA ALA A 67 -18.07 0.80 20.79
C ALA A 67 -17.88 -0.41 21.70
N PHE A 68 -18.90 -0.66 22.52
CA PHE A 68 -19.01 -1.87 23.34
C PHE A 68 -20.43 -2.43 23.17
N PHE A 69 -20.53 -3.74 23.13
CA PHE A 69 -21.80 -4.45 23.02
C PHE A 69 -21.97 -5.46 24.14
N GLY A 70 -23.15 -5.51 24.75
CA GLY A 70 -23.48 -6.37 25.90
C GLY A 70 -23.80 -5.57 27.13
N GLY A 71 -23.93 -6.25 28.27
CA GLY A 71 -24.28 -5.63 29.55
C GLY A 71 -23.57 -6.29 30.73
N GLY A 72 -23.33 -5.51 31.80
CA GLY A 72 -22.66 -5.97 33.01
C GLY A 72 -21.22 -6.39 32.75
N ALA A 73 -20.83 -7.56 33.27
CA ALA A 73 -19.47 -8.09 33.12
C ALA A 73 -19.20 -8.72 31.75
N ALA A 74 -20.22 -8.96 30.93
CA ALA A 74 -20.11 -9.55 29.59
C ALA A 74 -20.19 -8.48 28.51
N THR A 75 -19.13 -7.69 28.37
CA THR A 75 -19.05 -6.61 27.36
C THR A 75 -18.00 -6.95 26.31
N SER A 76 -18.43 -6.97 25.04
CA SER A 76 -17.56 -7.19 23.89
C SER A 76 -17.12 -5.85 23.28
N PRO A 77 -15.83 -5.64 23.08
CA PRO A 77 -15.33 -4.44 22.41
C PRO A 77 -15.61 -4.47 20.92
N GLY A 78 -15.77 -3.30 20.33
CA GLY A 78 -15.97 -3.14 18.90
C GLY A 78 -15.53 -1.79 18.38
N LEU A 79 -15.56 -1.64 17.07
CA LEU A 79 -15.33 -0.39 16.39
C LEU A 79 -16.26 -0.23 15.18
N PHE A 80 -16.56 1.03 14.87
CA PHE A 80 -17.07 1.45 13.58
C PHE A 80 -15.93 2.05 12.78
N GLY A 81 -15.75 1.63 11.54
CA GLY A 81 -14.69 2.13 10.69
C GLY A 81 -15.12 2.30 9.25
N SER A 82 -14.48 3.22 8.58
CA SER A 82 -14.64 3.47 7.15
C SER A 82 -13.36 3.09 6.43
N VAL A 83 -13.52 2.43 5.30
CA VAL A 83 -12.42 2.14 4.37
C VAL A 83 -12.79 2.70 3.00
N ALA A 84 -11.80 3.14 2.26
CA ALA A 84 -11.99 3.51 0.87
C ALA A 84 -10.80 3.01 0.05
N ALA A 85 -11.06 2.59 -1.18
CA ALA A 85 -10.03 2.34 -2.17
C ALA A 85 -10.43 2.95 -3.50
N GLY A 86 -9.44 3.23 -4.35
CA GLY A 86 -9.69 3.84 -5.63
C GLY A 86 -8.52 3.66 -6.60
N ALA A 87 -8.71 4.19 -7.80
CA ALA A 87 -7.70 4.21 -8.84
C ALA A 87 -7.61 5.59 -9.49
N VAL A 88 -6.38 5.99 -9.83
CA VAL A 88 -6.10 7.05 -10.78
C VAL A 88 -5.51 6.42 -12.02
N VAL A 89 -6.18 6.58 -13.15
CA VAL A 89 -5.67 6.17 -14.47
C VAL A 89 -4.95 7.34 -15.11
N VAL A 90 -3.73 7.08 -15.55
CA VAL A 90 -2.94 8.02 -16.34
C VAL A 90 -2.78 7.45 -17.75
N ASP A 91 -3.24 8.20 -18.74
CA ASP A 91 -3.19 7.83 -20.14
C ASP A 91 -2.94 9.07 -21.02
N GLY A 92 -2.00 8.99 -21.96
CA GLY A 92 -1.67 10.09 -22.87
C GLY A 92 -1.35 11.43 -22.18
N GLY A 93 -0.76 11.38 -20.98
CA GLY A 93 -0.47 12.58 -20.17
C GLY A 93 -1.67 13.16 -19.40
N ARG A 94 -2.83 12.53 -19.47
CA ARG A 94 -4.03 12.91 -18.72
C ARG A 94 -4.22 11.95 -17.54
N ALA A 95 -4.62 12.50 -16.39
CA ALA A 95 -4.96 11.74 -15.20
C ALA A 95 -6.45 11.90 -14.86
N ARG A 96 -7.11 10.80 -14.51
CA ARG A 96 -8.50 10.80 -14.04
C ARG A 96 -8.69 9.82 -12.90
N PHE A 97 -9.60 10.14 -12.00
CA PHE A 97 -10.11 9.15 -11.05
C PHE A 97 -11.00 8.17 -11.81
N GLU A 98 -10.68 6.89 -11.73
CA GLU A 98 -11.46 5.84 -12.41
C GLU A 98 -12.56 5.32 -11.50
N THR A 99 -12.19 4.83 -10.33
CA THR A 99 -13.12 4.29 -9.34
C THR A 99 -12.67 4.77 -7.98
N CYS A 100 -13.62 5.19 -7.15
CA CYS A 100 -13.41 5.44 -5.73
C CYS A 100 -14.60 4.86 -4.98
N GLU A 101 -14.38 3.83 -4.19
CA GLU A 101 -15.40 3.14 -3.42
C GLU A 101 -15.17 3.35 -1.93
N VAL A 102 -16.26 3.58 -1.18
CA VAL A 102 -16.26 3.68 0.28
C VAL A 102 -17.09 2.55 0.85
N GLN A 103 -16.54 1.81 1.80
CA GLN A 103 -17.25 0.82 2.59
C GLN A 103 -17.14 1.17 4.07
N ARG A 104 -18.19 0.84 4.83
CA ARG A 104 -18.24 1.06 6.27
C ARG A 104 -18.49 -0.24 7.00
N TRP A 105 -17.70 -0.48 8.04
CA TRP A 105 -17.67 -1.73 8.78
C TRP A 105 -17.88 -1.51 10.27
N SER A 106 -18.74 -2.30 10.88
CA SER A 106 -18.82 -2.48 12.33
C SER A 106 -18.16 -3.80 12.68
N VAL A 107 -17.04 -3.76 13.38
CA VAL A 107 -16.26 -4.94 13.76
C VAL A 107 -16.40 -5.13 15.26
N PHE A 108 -16.86 -6.31 15.70
CA PHE A 108 -17.00 -6.64 17.12
C PHE A 108 -16.25 -7.90 17.49
N GLY A 109 -15.61 -7.87 18.66
CA GLY A 109 -14.83 -8.97 19.21
C GLY A 109 -15.65 -9.96 20.03
N GLY A 110 -14.99 -11.06 20.45
CA GLY A 110 -15.59 -12.06 21.34
C GLY A 110 -16.75 -12.85 20.70
N GLY A 111 -16.84 -12.90 19.37
CA GLY A 111 -17.94 -13.55 18.68
C GLY A 111 -19.25 -12.76 18.71
N ALA A 112 -19.27 -11.52 19.25
CA ALA A 112 -20.47 -10.71 19.31
C ALA A 112 -20.91 -10.26 17.91
N ASP A 113 -22.19 -10.34 17.63
CA ASP A 113 -22.80 -9.90 16.38
C ASP A 113 -23.95 -8.92 16.67
N PRO A 114 -23.65 -7.67 17.03
CA PRO A 114 -24.69 -6.67 17.16
C PRO A 114 -25.24 -6.38 15.76
N ARG A 115 -26.52 -6.64 15.56
CA ARG A 115 -27.23 -6.31 14.32
C ARG A 115 -27.35 -4.79 14.20
N VAL A 116 -26.31 -4.17 13.61
CA VAL A 116 -26.26 -2.73 13.45
C VAL A 116 -27.24 -2.29 12.37
N ARG A 117 -28.20 -1.46 12.76
CA ARG A 117 -29.15 -0.85 11.82
C ARG A 117 -28.49 0.31 11.07
N PRO A 118 -28.97 0.65 9.85
CA PRO A 118 -28.50 1.84 9.15
C PRO A 118 -28.70 3.10 10.01
N PHE A 119 -27.67 3.92 10.15
CA PHE A 119 -27.75 5.20 10.87
C PHE A 119 -28.36 6.32 10.03
N SER A 120 -28.31 6.17 8.70
CA SER A 120 -29.00 7.01 7.71
C SER A 120 -28.90 6.32 6.34
N SER A 121 -29.60 6.83 5.33
CA SER A 121 -29.47 6.34 3.95
C SER A 121 -28.05 6.41 3.40
N ALA A 122 -27.23 7.34 3.90
CA ALA A 122 -25.84 7.55 3.48
C ALA A 122 -24.80 6.90 4.41
N ILE A 123 -25.19 6.38 5.60
CA ILE A 123 -24.27 5.83 6.60
C ILE A 123 -24.81 4.48 7.07
N THR A 124 -24.37 3.44 6.37
CA THR A 124 -24.71 2.04 6.69
C THR A 124 -23.42 1.28 6.94
N TYR A 125 -23.34 0.60 8.07
CA TYR A 125 -22.21 -0.24 8.44
C TYR A 125 -22.52 -1.72 8.21
N ARG A 126 -21.61 -2.43 7.57
CA ARG A 126 -21.66 -3.89 7.42
C ARG A 126 -21.09 -4.52 8.69
N GLY A 127 -21.82 -5.47 9.27
CA GLY A 127 -21.39 -6.18 10.48
C GLY A 127 -20.31 -7.21 10.17
N ARG A 128 -19.32 -7.29 11.07
CA ARG A 128 -18.32 -8.37 11.09
C ARG A 128 -18.01 -8.73 12.54
N SER A 129 -18.07 -10.02 12.85
CA SER A 129 -17.73 -10.58 14.16
C SER A 129 -16.39 -11.31 14.09
N ILE A 130 -15.53 -11.12 15.08
CA ILE A 130 -14.24 -11.82 15.20
C ILE A 130 -14.10 -12.45 16.59
N PRO A 131 -13.35 -13.55 16.75
CA PRO A 131 -13.11 -14.17 18.06
C PRO A 131 -12.28 -13.29 19.00
N GLY A 132 -11.32 -12.54 18.46
CA GLY A 132 -10.40 -11.70 19.22
C GLY A 132 -11.10 -10.50 19.85
N THR A 133 -10.54 -10.00 20.96
CA THR A 133 -11.09 -8.85 21.70
C THR A 133 -10.09 -7.69 21.85
N ARG A 134 -8.84 -7.89 21.41
CA ARG A 134 -7.82 -6.84 21.50
C ARG A 134 -8.07 -5.73 20.45
N PRO A 135 -7.81 -4.47 20.80
CA PRO A 135 -7.98 -3.34 19.90
C PRO A 135 -7.24 -3.51 18.55
N GLU A 136 -6.05 -4.11 18.57
CA GLU A 136 -5.24 -4.37 17.38
C GLU A 136 -5.91 -5.38 16.45
N GLU A 137 -6.57 -6.41 17.00
CA GLU A 137 -7.27 -7.43 16.21
C GLU A 137 -8.46 -6.83 15.47
N LEU A 138 -9.23 -5.96 16.15
CA LEU A 138 -10.34 -5.22 15.54
C LEU A 138 -9.83 -4.28 14.44
N ARG A 139 -8.73 -3.58 14.67
CA ARG A 139 -8.12 -2.69 13.69
C ARG A 139 -7.57 -3.46 12.48
N ASN A 140 -6.90 -4.58 12.72
CA ASN A 140 -6.39 -5.45 11.65
C ASN A 140 -7.51 -5.95 10.75
N GLU A 141 -8.69 -6.24 11.29
CA GLU A 141 -9.84 -6.64 10.50
C GLU A 141 -10.38 -5.50 9.62
N LEU A 142 -10.35 -4.26 10.12
CA LEU A 142 -10.67 -3.09 9.31
C LEU A 142 -9.63 -2.88 8.18
N GLN A 143 -8.35 -2.99 8.50
CA GLN A 143 -7.27 -2.91 7.50
C GLN A 143 -7.37 -4.03 6.46
N LYS A 144 -7.80 -5.23 6.88
CA LYS A 144 -8.06 -6.32 5.94
C LYS A 144 -9.18 -5.96 4.98
N ALA A 145 -10.28 -5.38 5.47
CA ALA A 145 -11.37 -4.94 4.60
C ALA A 145 -10.94 -3.89 3.56
N ARG A 146 -10.05 -2.95 3.95
CA ARG A 146 -9.41 -2.02 3.01
C ARG A 146 -8.60 -2.77 1.96
N SER A 147 -7.75 -3.69 2.41
CA SER A 147 -6.87 -4.45 1.51
C SER A 147 -7.63 -5.36 0.56
N ASP A 148 -8.74 -5.95 1.01
CA ASP A 148 -9.62 -6.76 0.16
C ASP A 148 -10.22 -5.89 -0.97
N LEU A 149 -10.62 -4.66 -0.64
CA LEU A 149 -11.16 -3.69 -1.61
C LEU A 149 -10.10 -3.24 -2.64
N GLU A 150 -8.87 -2.94 -2.18
CA GLU A 150 -7.72 -2.64 -3.06
C GLU A 150 -7.40 -3.82 -3.99
N GLU A 151 -7.40 -5.04 -3.46
CA GLU A 151 -7.11 -6.25 -4.22
C GLU A 151 -8.15 -6.51 -5.30
N ASP A 152 -9.44 -6.39 -4.97
CA ASP A 152 -10.54 -6.59 -5.91
C ASP A 152 -10.49 -5.55 -7.06
N LEU A 153 -10.21 -4.29 -6.73
CA LEU A 153 -10.05 -3.24 -7.72
C LEU A 153 -8.83 -3.46 -8.61
N SER A 154 -7.70 -3.83 -8.00
CA SER A 154 -6.45 -4.14 -8.71
C SER A 154 -6.63 -5.27 -9.70
N ARG A 155 -7.28 -6.35 -9.24
CA ARG A 155 -7.57 -7.53 -10.06
C ARG A 155 -8.48 -7.19 -11.24
N ARG A 156 -9.53 -6.41 -11.01
CA ARG A 156 -10.47 -5.99 -12.05
C ARG A 156 -9.76 -5.19 -13.15
N LEU A 157 -9.05 -4.12 -12.79
CA LEU A 157 -8.38 -3.26 -13.78
C LEU A 157 -7.26 -3.99 -14.52
N ALA A 158 -6.53 -4.87 -13.83
CA ALA A 158 -5.49 -5.66 -14.47
C ALA A 158 -6.06 -6.70 -15.46
N ARG A 159 -7.23 -7.28 -15.18
CA ARG A 159 -7.95 -8.17 -16.12
C ARG A 159 -8.53 -7.40 -17.33
N GLU A 160 -8.83 -6.12 -17.19
CA GLU A 160 -9.20 -5.23 -18.29
C GLU A 160 -7.99 -4.84 -19.17
N GLY A 161 -6.80 -5.37 -18.85
CA GLY A 161 -5.57 -5.19 -19.65
C GLY A 161 -4.72 -3.99 -19.23
N MET A 162 -5.09 -3.25 -18.18
CA MET A 162 -4.29 -2.12 -17.70
C MET A 162 -3.01 -2.59 -17.01
N LEU A 163 -1.96 -1.79 -17.10
CA LEU A 163 -0.84 -1.85 -16.17
C LEU A 163 -1.29 -1.26 -14.84
N VAL A 164 -1.31 -2.08 -13.80
CA VAL A 164 -1.74 -1.65 -12.47
C VAL A 164 -0.53 -1.54 -11.55
N ILE A 165 -0.41 -0.42 -10.85
CA ILE A 165 0.60 -0.14 -9.82
C ILE A 165 -0.14 0.07 -8.50
N ALA A 166 -0.06 -0.91 -7.61
CA ALA A 166 -0.69 -0.87 -6.30
C ALA A 166 0.30 -0.42 -5.22
N ASP A 167 -0.09 0.50 -4.34
CA ASP A 167 0.75 0.91 -3.21
C ASP A 167 0.90 -0.23 -2.20
N GLY A 168 2.14 -0.58 -1.89
CA GLY A 168 2.49 -1.63 -0.95
C GLY A 168 2.74 -3.02 -1.56
N PRO A 169 2.91 -4.03 -0.70
CA PRO A 169 3.21 -5.40 -1.11
C PRO A 169 2.05 -6.07 -1.85
N LEU A 170 2.38 -6.83 -2.88
CA LEU A 170 1.41 -7.52 -3.72
C LEU A 170 0.71 -8.66 -2.97
N ARG A 171 -0.62 -8.75 -3.10
CA ARG A 171 -1.44 -9.81 -2.52
C ARG A 171 -2.02 -10.75 -3.58
N VAL A 172 -2.25 -10.26 -4.78
CA VAL A 172 -2.80 -11.00 -5.93
C VAL A 172 -1.79 -12.03 -6.46
N ARG A 173 -2.27 -13.22 -6.83
CA ARG A 173 -1.44 -14.30 -7.39
C ARG A 173 -1.72 -14.61 -8.86
N GLU A 174 -2.57 -13.81 -9.51
CA GLU A 174 -2.97 -14.06 -10.90
C GLU A 174 -1.88 -13.59 -11.88
N PRO A 175 -1.81 -14.19 -13.09
CA PRO A 175 -0.86 -13.80 -14.13
C PRO A 175 -1.31 -12.54 -14.88
N VAL A 176 -1.49 -11.45 -14.17
CA VAL A 176 -1.97 -10.15 -14.67
C VAL A 176 -0.89 -9.07 -14.58
N ASN A 177 -1.07 -7.95 -15.29
CA ASN A 177 -0.15 -6.81 -15.30
C ASN A 177 -0.30 -5.97 -14.01
N LEU A 178 -0.01 -6.56 -12.88
CA LEU A 178 -0.12 -5.93 -11.57
C LEU A 178 1.23 -5.94 -10.86
N VAL A 179 1.67 -4.77 -10.44
CA VAL A 179 2.93 -4.51 -9.76
C VAL A 179 2.65 -3.91 -8.39
N GLY A 180 3.20 -4.52 -7.33
CA GLY A 180 3.27 -3.95 -6.00
C GLY A 180 4.41 -2.93 -5.96
N TYR A 181 4.13 -1.73 -5.46
CA TYR A 181 5.08 -0.64 -5.33
C TYR A 181 5.37 -0.36 -3.85
N ILE A 182 6.55 -0.72 -3.37
CA ILE A 182 6.96 -0.64 -1.97
C ILE A 182 7.94 0.52 -1.81
N LYS A 183 7.50 1.57 -1.14
CA LYS A 183 8.24 2.82 -0.95
C LYS A 183 9.05 2.89 0.36
N SER A 184 8.77 1.99 1.30
CA SER A 184 9.47 1.90 2.59
C SER A 184 10.24 0.59 2.71
N HIS A 185 11.45 0.65 3.25
CA HIS A 185 12.34 -0.48 3.41
C HIS A 185 12.47 -0.85 4.89
N GLN A 186 11.62 -1.78 5.35
CA GLN A 186 11.70 -2.33 6.71
C GLN A 186 12.63 -3.55 6.79
N LYS A 187 12.82 -4.24 5.66
CA LYS A 187 13.68 -5.42 5.54
C LYS A 187 14.53 -5.33 4.30
N THR A 188 15.76 -5.82 4.38
CA THR A 188 16.59 -6.03 3.19
C THR A 188 16.43 -7.46 2.70
N TYR A 189 16.29 -7.59 1.39
CA TYR A 189 16.28 -8.88 0.68
C TYR A 189 17.59 -9.17 -0.02
N LEU A 190 18.46 -8.16 -0.13
CA LEU A 190 19.74 -8.28 -0.81
C LEU A 190 20.85 -8.60 0.19
N SER A 191 21.70 -9.53 -0.19
CA SER A 191 22.94 -9.80 0.57
C SER A 191 23.87 -8.57 0.54
N PRO A 192 24.85 -8.48 1.45
CA PRO A 192 25.85 -7.41 1.44
C PRO A 192 26.60 -7.27 0.11
N GLY A 193 26.73 -8.36 -0.67
CA GLY A 193 27.37 -8.33 -1.99
C GLY A 193 26.50 -7.72 -3.09
N HIS A 194 25.17 -7.77 -2.96
CA HIS A 194 24.23 -7.28 -3.96
C HIS A 194 23.64 -5.90 -3.64
N ALA A 195 23.57 -5.53 -2.36
CA ALA A 195 23.03 -4.24 -1.91
C ALA A 195 23.72 -3.01 -2.57
N PRO A 196 25.04 -2.99 -2.80
CA PRO A 196 25.69 -1.85 -3.46
C PRO A 196 25.13 -1.54 -4.84
N VAL A 197 24.65 -2.54 -5.59
CA VAL A 197 24.04 -2.32 -6.92
C VAL A 197 22.74 -1.53 -6.76
N ALA A 198 21.87 -1.87 -5.80
CA ALA A 198 20.64 -1.13 -5.55
C ALA A 198 20.92 0.32 -5.10
N LEU A 199 21.90 0.51 -4.22
CA LEU A 199 22.29 1.82 -3.71
C LEU A 199 22.93 2.70 -4.78
N GLY A 200 23.64 2.09 -5.75
CA GLY A 200 24.32 2.77 -6.85
C GLY A 200 23.45 3.08 -8.07
N LEU A 201 22.18 2.68 -8.10
CA LEU A 201 21.29 2.93 -9.23
C LEU A 201 21.19 4.42 -9.55
N ALA A 202 21.29 4.77 -10.83
CA ALA A 202 20.88 6.09 -11.31
C ALA A 202 19.34 6.15 -11.48
N CYS A 203 18.80 7.36 -11.60
CA CYS A 203 17.36 7.56 -11.83
C CYS A 203 16.93 6.87 -13.13
N GLY A 204 15.90 6.03 -13.05
CA GLY A 204 15.40 5.24 -14.18
C GLY A 204 16.14 3.92 -14.40
N GLU A 205 17.03 3.52 -13.50
CA GLU A 205 17.68 2.21 -13.51
C GLU A 205 17.03 1.25 -12.51
N ARG A 206 17.22 -0.05 -12.73
CA ARG A 206 16.81 -1.13 -11.83
C ARG A 206 17.92 -2.15 -11.55
N THR A 207 17.75 -2.89 -10.47
CA THR A 207 18.51 -4.11 -10.26
C THR A 207 18.03 -5.24 -11.18
N PRO A 208 18.79 -6.31 -11.35
CA PRO A 208 18.23 -7.59 -11.79
C PRO A 208 17.06 -8.01 -10.91
N ILE A 209 16.16 -8.82 -11.50
CA ILE A 209 15.06 -9.44 -10.78
C ILE A 209 15.63 -10.56 -9.89
N PHE A 210 15.17 -10.60 -8.65
CA PHE A 210 15.41 -11.68 -7.71
C PHE A 210 14.07 -12.32 -7.29
N GLY A 211 14.13 -13.61 -6.92
CA GLY A 211 13.00 -14.36 -6.41
C GLY A 211 13.01 -14.40 -4.88
N PHE A 212 11.84 -14.37 -4.23
CA PHE A 212 11.72 -14.61 -2.80
C PHE A 212 10.32 -15.12 -2.42
N GLY A 213 10.22 -15.68 -1.23
CA GLY A 213 8.96 -16.12 -0.63
C GLY A 213 8.58 -17.57 -1.00
N ARG A 214 8.50 -18.45 0.00
CA ARG A 214 8.13 -19.87 -0.18
C ARG A 214 6.62 -20.08 -0.38
N ILE A 215 5.79 -19.39 0.40
CA ILE A 215 4.34 -19.55 0.38
C ILE A 215 3.69 -18.72 -0.71
N ARG A 216 4.22 -17.52 -0.93
CA ARG A 216 3.77 -16.56 -1.95
C ARG A 216 4.96 -16.09 -2.77
N PRO A 217 5.44 -16.92 -3.70
CA PRO A 217 6.65 -16.58 -4.46
C PRO A 217 6.43 -15.31 -5.29
N ARG A 218 7.44 -14.44 -5.26
CA ARG A 218 7.47 -13.15 -5.95
C ARG A 218 8.75 -13.01 -6.77
N TYR A 219 8.64 -12.32 -7.89
CA TYR A 219 9.74 -11.67 -8.57
C TYR A 219 9.81 -10.22 -8.11
N SER A 220 10.99 -9.74 -7.73
CA SER A 220 11.16 -8.40 -7.19
C SER A 220 12.42 -7.75 -7.74
N TRP A 221 12.43 -6.43 -7.77
CA TRP A 221 13.57 -5.60 -8.15
C TRP A 221 13.53 -4.27 -7.41
N TYR A 222 14.69 -3.62 -7.31
CA TYR A 222 14.77 -2.24 -6.84
C TYR A 222 14.93 -1.31 -8.04
N THR A 223 14.34 -0.13 -7.95
CA THR A 223 14.45 0.93 -8.95
C THR A 223 14.62 2.28 -8.29
N ARG A 224 15.45 3.15 -8.87
CA ARG A 224 15.57 4.53 -8.42
C ARG A 224 14.69 5.43 -9.28
N ILE A 225 13.75 6.14 -8.63
CA ILE A 225 12.71 6.92 -9.29
C ILE A 225 13.01 8.42 -9.38
N ALA A 226 14.02 8.90 -8.67
CA ALA A 226 14.47 10.30 -8.72
C ALA A 226 15.94 10.43 -8.31
N ALA A 227 16.57 11.54 -8.67
CA ALA A 227 17.82 11.94 -8.06
C ALA A 227 17.56 12.38 -6.60
N ALA A 228 18.41 11.94 -5.68
CA ALA A 228 18.33 12.26 -4.26
C ALA A 228 19.70 12.66 -3.70
N PRO A 229 20.30 13.76 -4.23
CA PRO A 229 21.61 14.21 -3.76
C PRO A 229 21.53 14.60 -2.29
N ASN A 230 22.56 14.26 -1.52
CA ASN A 230 22.67 14.60 -0.09
C ASN A 230 21.55 14.02 0.80
N GLN A 231 20.92 12.96 0.36
CA GLN A 231 19.91 12.22 1.14
C GLN A 231 20.44 10.83 1.54
N HIS A 232 19.71 10.16 2.41
CA HIS A 232 19.99 8.78 2.80
C HIS A 232 20.17 7.87 1.56
N PRO A 233 21.10 6.91 1.54
CA PRO A 233 21.38 6.05 0.37
C PRO A 233 20.16 5.37 -0.23
N TRP A 234 19.17 5.01 0.58
CA TRP A 234 17.89 4.42 0.12
C TRP A 234 16.86 5.45 -0.35
N ALA A 235 17.13 6.73 -0.25
CA ALA A 235 16.21 7.76 -0.75
C ALA A 235 15.97 7.61 -2.25
N ALA A 236 14.73 7.82 -2.67
CA ALA A 236 14.28 7.64 -4.05
C ALA A 236 14.39 6.21 -4.61
N ILE A 237 14.74 5.23 -3.81
CA ILE A 237 14.72 3.82 -4.22
C ILE A 237 13.39 3.23 -3.76
N ALA A 238 12.70 2.57 -4.67
CA ALA A 238 11.52 1.77 -4.40
C ALA A 238 11.80 0.30 -4.72
N ARG A 239 11.16 -0.60 -4.02
CA ARG A 239 11.11 -2.02 -4.38
C ARG A 239 9.79 -2.29 -5.08
N CYS A 240 9.87 -2.94 -6.23
CA CYS A 240 8.71 -3.39 -6.96
C CYS A 240 8.63 -4.92 -6.95
N GLU A 241 7.42 -5.46 -7.06
CA GLU A 241 7.23 -6.90 -7.10
C GLU A 241 6.04 -7.33 -7.96
N VAL A 242 6.15 -8.53 -8.54
CA VAL A 242 5.08 -9.19 -9.29
C VAL A 242 4.95 -10.65 -8.84
N SER A 243 3.78 -11.24 -9.08
CA SER A 243 3.60 -12.69 -8.85
C SER A 243 4.46 -13.50 -9.81
N THR A 244 5.08 -14.59 -9.34
CA THR A 244 5.81 -15.52 -10.22
C THR A 244 4.91 -16.20 -11.25
N THR A 245 3.59 -16.19 -11.05
CA THR A 245 2.62 -16.75 -12.01
C THR A 245 2.61 -16.02 -13.36
N VAL A 246 3.13 -14.78 -13.42
CA VAL A 246 3.26 -14.06 -14.72
C VAL A 246 4.33 -14.67 -15.63
N GLY A 247 5.25 -15.46 -15.08
CA GLY A 247 6.42 -15.98 -15.78
C GLY A 247 7.55 -14.97 -15.88
N LEU A 248 8.80 -15.43 -15.93
CA LEU A 248 10.00 -14.59 -15.84
C LEU A 248 10.09 -13.56 -16.97
N GLN A 249 9.88 -13.98 -18.22
CA GLN A 249 10.00 -13.07 -19.38
C GLN A 249 9.01 -11.88 -19.29
N ARG A 250 7.77 -12.15 -18.86
CA ARG A 250 6.79 -11.08 -18.64
C ARG A 250 7.14 -10.21 -17.42
N ALA A 251 7.71 -10.82 -16.38
CA ALA A 251 8.20 -10.08 -15.22
C ALA A 251 9.33 -9.11 -15.60
N ILE A 252 10.27 -9.52 -16.45
CA ILE A 252 11.33 -8.65 -16.99
C ILE A 252 10.71 -7.48 -17.78
N GLY A 253 9.77 -7.76 -18.67
CA GLY A 253 9.06 -6.71 -19.42
C GLY A 253 8.31 -5.73 -18.53
N LEU A 254 7.65 -6.21 -17.47
CA LEU A 254 6.98 -5.36 -16.47
C LEU A 254 7.98 -4.55 -15.65
N ALA A 255 9.11 -5.16 -15.26
CA ALA A 255 10.16 -4.47 -14.52
C ALA A 255 10.76 -3.33 -15.34
N ASP A 256 11.07 -3.56 -16.60
CA ASP A 256 11.57 -2.54 -17.52
C ASP A 256 10.55 -1.43 -17.72
N LEU A 257 9.31 -1.79 -18.02
CA LEU A 257 8.22 -0.86 -18.25
C LEU A 257 7.97 0.05 -17.05
N VAL A 258 7.85 -0.53 -15.86
CA VAL A 258 7.59 0.21 -14.63
C VAL A 258 8.79 1.09 -14.27
N THR A 259 10.02 0.56 -14.34
CA THR A 259 11.24 1.32 -14.06
C THR A 259 11.39 2.55 -14.96
N HIS A 260 11.07 2.40 -16.27
CA HIS A 260 11.10 3.52 -17.21
C HIS A 260 10.06 4.60 -16.89
N HIS A 261 8.88 4.20 -16.37
CA HIS A 261 7.76 5.13 -16.19
C HIS A 261 7.71 5.78 -14.82
N LEU A 262 8.09 5.11 -13.74
CA LEU A 262 7.97 5.61 -12.36
C LEU A 262 8.60 6.98 -12.12
N PRO A 263 9.80 7.32 -12.69
CA PRO A 263 10.41 8.64 -12.46
C PRO A 263 9.52 9.84 -12.79
N ARG A 264 8.60 9.68 -13.75
CA ARG A 264 7.67 10.74 -14.16
C ARG A 264 6.63 11.07 -13.10
N PHE A 265 6.38 10.15 -12.18
CA PHE A 265 5.37 10.24 -11.14
C PHE A 265 5.96 10.53 -9.77
N ALA A 266 7.29 10.59 -9.64
CA ALA A 266 7.96 10.90 -8.39
C ALA A 266 7.48 12.26 -7.87
N SER A 267 7.08 12.31 -6.59
CA SER A 267 6.64 13.56 -5.97
C SER A 267 7.82 14.49 -5.67
N LYS A 268 7.49 15.75 -5.40
CA LYS A 268 8.46 16.76 -5.02
C LYS A 268 8.23 17.21 -3.57
N ALA A 269 9.30 17.50 -2.84
CA ALA A 269 9.26 17.80 -1.42
C ALA A 269 8.30 18.93 -1.04
N PHE A 270 8.06 19.89 -1.94
CA PHE A 270 7.10 20.98 -1.71
C PHE A 270 5.62 20.56 -1.92
N TRP A 271 5.35 19.36 -2.44
CA TRP A 271 4.01 18.82 -2.62
C TRP A 271 3.66 17.72 -1.65
N ASP A 272 4.65 16.90 -1.29
CA ASP A 272 4.46 15.72 -0.44
C ASP A 272 5.67 15.55 0.48
N THR A 273 5.42 15.41 1.76
CA THR A 273 6.46 15.20 2.76
C THR A 273 7.11 13.82 2.68
N ARG A 274 6.55 12.90 1.88
CA ARG A 274 7.10 11.57 1.58
C ARG A 274 7.78 11.51 0.21
N ALA A 275 8.12 12.68 -0.34
CA ALA A 275 8.85 12.77 -1.59
C ALA A 275 10.28 12.23 -1.44
N PRO A 276 10.86 11.71 -2.54
CA PRO A 276 10.25 11.52 -3.85
C PRO A 276 9.48 10.21 -4.00
N GLN A 277 9.54 9.30 -3.01
CA GLN A 277 9.03 7.94 -3.09
C GLN A 277 7.50 7.84 -3.14
N ASN A 278 6.76 8.82 -2.61
CA ASN A 278 5.32 8.84 -2.80
C ASN A 278 4.99 9.36 -4.20
N LEU A 279 4.30 8.54 -5.00
CA LEU A 279 3.98 8.90 -6.37
C LEU A 279 2.83 9.92 -6.42
N VAL A 280 2.90 10.93 -7.30
CA VAL A 280 1.88 11.99 -7.44
C VAL A 280 0.46 11.43 -7.63
N PRO A 281 0.20 10.41 -8.49
CA PRO A 281 -1.12 9.82 -8.62
C PRO A 281 -1.62 9.21 -7.31
N ILE A 282 -0.76 8.50 -6.56
CA ILE A 282 -1.08 7.87 -5.28
C ILE A 282 -1.40 8.95 -4.23
N ALA A 283 -0.53 9.95 -4.07
CA ALA A 283 -0.74 11.05 -3.12
C ALA A 283 -2.04 11.83 -3.40
N THR A 284 -2.39 12.00 -4.68
CA THR A 284 -3.63 12.68 -5.09
C THR A 284 -4.85 11.82 -4.80
N LEU A 285 -4.74 10.53 -5.06
CA LEU A 285 -5.79 9.55 -4.75
C LEU A 285 -6.06 9.47 -3.25
N GLU A 286 -5.02 9.34 -2.44
CA GLU A 286 -5.11 9.29 -0.98
C GLU A 286 -5.91 10.48 -0.44
N ARG A 287 -5.59 11.72 -0.86
CA ARG A 287 -6.35 12.92 -0.47
C ARG A 287 -7.82 12.85 -0.88
N LYS A 288 -8.10 12.35 -2.09
CA LYS A 288 -9.47 12.15 -2.57
C LYS A 288 -10.22 11.14 -1.71
N LEU A 289 -9.60 10.00 -1.40
CA LEU A 289 -10.20 8.94 -0.60
C LEU A 289 -10.51 9.42 0.82
N TRP A 290 -9.58 10.15 1.47
CA TRP A 290 -9.84 10.78 2.78
C TRP A 290 -11.04 11.72 2.74
N SER A 291 -11.16 12.54 1.70
CA SER A 291 -12.32 13.42 1.51
C SER A 291 -13.62 12.63 1.39
N LEU A 292 -13.62 11.47 0.74
CA LEU A 292 -14.79 10.62 0.55
C LEU A 292 -15.25 9.90 1.83
N LEU A 293 -14.36 9.69 2.80
CA LEU A 293 -14.76 9.17 4.12
C LEU A 293 -15.71 10.12 4.88
N GLY A 294 -15.74 11.38 4.47
CA GLY A 294 -16.59 12.42 5.06
C GLY A 294 -16.06 12.99 6.37
N ASP A 295 -16.73 14.01 6.86
CA ASP A 295 -16.39 14.70 8.11
C ASP A 295 -16.48 13.74 9.30
N ARG A 296 -15.40 13.67 10.08
CA ARG A 296 -15.24 12.71 11.19
C ARG A 296 -16.27 12.97 12.30
N ASP A 297 -16.49 14.23 12.64
CA ASP A 297 -17.35 14.60 13.76
C ASP A 297 -18.82 14.40 13.39
N LEU A 298 -19.17 14.67 12.14
CA LEU A 298 -20.52 14.40 11.64
C LEU A 298 -20.80 12.88 11.64
N VAL A 299 -19.87 12.06 11.16
CA VAL A 299 -19.99 10.59 11.17
C VAL A 299 -20.14 10.10 12.61
N MET A 300 -19.29 10.54 13.54
CA MET A 300 -19.34 10.19 14.95
C MET A 300 -20.69 10.58 15.58
N ARG A 301 -21.20 11.79 15.32
CA ARG A 301 -22.51 12.21 15.83
C ARG A 301 -23.64 11.32 15.32
N ARG A 302 -23.61 10.93 14.04
CA ARG A 302 -24.62 10.02 13.45
C ARG A 302 -24.57 8.63 14.08
N ILE A 303 -23.37 8.07 14.31
CA ILE A 303 -23.21 6.79 15.03
C ILE A 303 -23.84 6.90 16.42
N ARG A 304 -23.49 7.92 17.21
CA ARG A 304 -24.01 8.12 18.57
C ARG A 304 -25.54 8.26 18.60
N SER A 305 -26.12 9.00 17.67
CA SER A 305 -27.58 9.14 17.56
C SER A 305 -28.25 7.83 17.20
N GLY A 306 -27.71 7.07 16.24
CA GLY A 306 -28.30 5.81 15.80
C GLY A 306 -28.26 4.72 16.88
N VAL A 307 -27.14 4.61 17.60
CA VAL A 307 -27.02 3.66 18.73
C VAL A 307 -28.02 3.98 19.85
N ARG A 308 -28.22 5.26 20.19
CA ARG A 308 -29.21 5.67 21.20
C ARG A 308 -30.66 5.40 20.78
N ALA A 309 -30.98 5.57 19.49
CA ALA A 309 -32.32 5.30 18.97
C ALA A 309 -32.62 3.78 18.94
N GLY A 310 -31.62 2.94 18.62
CA GLY A 310 -31.77 1.49 18.67
C GLY A 310 -32.03 0.94 20.07
N GLY A 311 -31.32 1.45 21.08
CA GLY A 311 -31.53 1.04 22.48
C GLY A 311 -32.86 1.46 23.13
N ARG A 312 -33.62 2.37 22.49
CA ARG A 312 -34.97 2.76 22.95
C ARG A 312 -36.09 1.97 22.28
N ALA A 313 -35.82 1.29 21.18
CA ALA A 313 -36.81 0.51 20.44
C ALA A 313 -36.94 -0.95 20.98
N ASP A 314 -35.97 -1.41 21.76
CA ASP A 314 -35.94 -2.75 22.35
C ASP A 314 -36.18 -2.74 23.87
N ALA A 315 -36.56 -1.59 24.48
CA ALA A 315 -36.98 -1.41 25.87
C ALA A 315 -38.47 -1.08 25.94
#